data_ea306c8f758b8f92cfbc15ee366dc31e
#
_entry.id   ea306c8f758b8f92cfbc15ee366dc31e
#
_cell.length_a   1.000
_cell.length_b   1.000
_cell.length_c   1.000
_cell.angle_alpha   90.00
_cell.angle_beta   90.00
_cell.angle_gamma   90.00
#
_symmetry.space_group_name_H-M   'P 1'
#
loop_
_entity.id
_entity.type
_entity.pdbx_description
1 polymer ?
#
loop_
_entity_poly.entity_id
_entity_poly.type
_entity_poly.pdbx_seq_one_letter_code
_entity_poly.pdbx_strand_id
1 'polypeptide(L)'
;KELGRLRQLARVMRKKRANEGAIDFGDNEVKFTLDETGKPLKVTRKTRLETMLMIEEFMLLANREVATYITELAKKVPEKNLVFLYRIHDEPKEDRIQELATFVRAIGYEFGKNKKRPGVKDIAKLLKDIEGKPEEHLIRTATLRSMAKAIYSTKNIGHFGLAFEYYTHFTSPIRRYPDMLAHRILASHLDGKPIT
;
A
#
# COMPACT_ATOMS: atom_id res chain seq x y z
N LYS A 1 -11.56 17.49 -20.75
CA LYS A 1 -12.83 16.76 -20.36
C LYS A 1 -12.51 15.37 -19.85
N GLU A 2 -11.67 14.58 -20.52
CA GLU A 2 -11.34 13.19 -20.16
C GLU A 2 -10.55 13.09 -18.84
N LEU A 3 -9.49 13.89 -18.66
CA LEU A 3 -8.72 13.92 -17.40
C LEU A 3 -9.59 14.24 -16.18
N GLY A 4 -10.64 15.08 -16.36
CA GLY A 4 -11.58 15.39 -15.30
C GLY A 4 -12.40 14.16 -14.87
N ARG A 5 -12.81 13.30 -15.81
CA ARG A 5 -13.52 12.05 -15.54
C ARG A 5 -12.61 11.04 -14.82
N LEU A 6 -11.37 10.88 -15.30
CA LEU A 6 -10.37 10.01 -14.66
C LEU A 6 -10.09 10.45 -13.21
N ARG A 7 -9.96 11.76 -12.97
CA ARG A 7 -9.79 12.31 -11.63
C ARG A 7 -10.98 11.97 -10.71
N GLN A 8 -12.20 12.12 -11.20
CA GLN A 8 -13.40 11.77 -10.43
C GLN A 8 -13.42 10.28 -10.09
N LEU A 9 -13.12 9.40 -11.05
CA LEU A 9 -13.04 7.97 -10.83
C LEU A 9 -11.98 7.62 -9.77
N ALA A 10 -10.78 8.19 -9.88
CA ALA A 10 -9.71 7.98 -8.90
C ALA A 10 -10.12 8.43 -7.47
N ARG A 11 -10.85 9.53 -7.34
CA ARG A 11 -11.40 9.98 -6.05
C ARG A 11 -12.38 8.96 -5.45
N VAL A 12 -13.26 8.39 -6.28
CA VAL A 12 -14.22 7.36 -5.85
C VAL A 12 -13.46 6.11 -5.37
N MET A 13 -12.47 5.66 -6.15
CA MET A 13 -11.65 4.50 -5.83
C MET A 13 -10.88 4.72 -4.52
N ARG A 14 -10.24 5.89 -4.34
CA ARG A 14 -9.52 6.26 -3.12
C ARG A 14 -10.45 6.28 -1.90
N LYS A 15 -11.65 6.87 -2.04
CA LYS A 15 -12.65 6.89 -0.96
C LYS A 15 -13.08 5.47 -0.57
N LYS A 16 -13.34 4.60 -1.56
CA LYS A 16 -13.68 3.19 -1.32
C LYS A 16 -12.57 2.50 -0.55
N ARG A 17 -11.33 2.58 -1.00
CA ARG A 17 -10.16 1.99 -0.35
C ARG A 17 -9.96 2.49 1.09
N ALA A 18 -10.13 3.80 1.32
CA ALA A 18 -10.06 4.37 2.67
C ALA A 18 -11.14 3.79 3.59
N ASN A 19 -12.38 3.61 3.09
CA ASN A 19 -13.48 3.00 3.85
C ASN A 19 -13.22 1.50 4.15
N GLU A 20 -12.49 0.81 3.29
CA GLU A 20 -12.05 -0.57 3.49
C GLU A 20 -10.92 -0.68 4.53
N GLY A 21 -10.30 0.44 4.89
CA GLY A 21 -9.29 0.54 5.94
C GLY A 21 -7.86 0.67 5.43
N ALA A 22 -7.66 0.97 4.14
CA ALA A 22 -6.32 1.24 3.63
C ALA A 22 -5.63 2.36 4.40
N ILE A 23 -4.38 2.12 4.77
CA ILE A 23 -3.57 3.05 5.56
C ILE A 23 -2.91 4.05 4.61
N ASP A 24 -3.15 5.35 4.81
CA ASP A 24 -2.41 6.43 4.15
C ASP A 24 -1.44 7.06 5.16
N PHE A 25 -0.15 6.75 5.04
CA PHE A 25 0.87 7.34 5.91
C PHE A 25 1.19 8.80 5.53
N GLY A 26 0.64 9.30 4.42
CA GLY A 26 1.02 10.59 3.86
C GLY A 26 2.46 10.60 3.36
N ASP A 27 2.77 11.49 2.44
CA ASP A 27 4.14 11.70 1.99
C ASP A 27 4.74 12.92 2.72
N ASN A 28 5.66 12.66 3.64
CA ASN A 28 6.55 13.69 4.19
C ASN A 28 7.87 13.74 3.41
N GLU A 29 7.80 13.48 2.08
CA GLU A 29 8.99 13.51 1.25
C GLU A 29 9.53 14.94 1.17
N VAL A 30 10.81 15.11 1.50
CA VAL A 30 11.52 16.37 1.34
C VAL A 30 12.31 16.38 0.04
N LYS A 31 12.36 17.54 -0.61
CA LYS A 31 13.18 17.79 -1.80
C LYS A 31 14.30 18.74 -1.42
N PHE A 32 15.52 18.35 -1.72
CA PHE A 32 16.70 19.20 -1.60
C PHE A 32 16.97 19.89 -2.92
N THR A 33 17.21 21.20 -2.88
CA THR A 33 17.81 21.93 -4.00
C THR A 33 19.31 21.99 -3.70
N LEU A 34 20.11 21.50 -4.64
CA LEU A 34 21.57 21.47 -4.52
C LEU A 34 22.19 22.56 -5.39
N ASP A 35 23.39 23.06 -5.02
CA ASP A 35 24.22 23.87 -5.90
C ASP A 35 25.01 22.98 -6.90
N GLU A 36 25.85 23.63 -7.71
CA GLU A 36 26.67 22.95 -8.73
C GLU A 36 27.70 21.98 -8.13
N THR A 37 28.02 22.13 -6.85
CA THR A 37 28.95 21.26 -6.11
C THR A 37 28.24 20.14 -5.34
N GLY A 38 26.91 20.07 -5.39
CA GLY A 38 26.10 19.11 -4.66
C GLY A 38 25.79 19.48 -3.20
N LYS A 39 26.09 20.73 -2.79
CA LYS A 39 25.78 21.23 -1.44
C LYS A 39 24.30 21.63 -1.36
N PRO A 40 23.57 21.22 -0.29
CA PRO A 40 22.17 21.56 -0.12
C PRO A 40 21.99 23.05 0.14
N LEU A 41 21.25 23.71 -0.75
CA LEU A 41 20.88 25.13 -0.62
C LEU A 41 19.54 25.31 0.08
N LYS A 42 18.57 24.44 -0.20
CA LYS A 42 17.21 24.56 0.31
C LYS A 42 16.57 23.21 0.50
N VAL A 43 15.81 23.08 1.58
CA VAL A 43 14.92 21.93 1.83
C VAL A 43 13.48 22.40 1.63
N THR A 44 12.74 21.71 0.78
CA THR A 44 11.32 21.96 0.53
C THR A 44 10.52 20.71 0.74
N ARG A 45 9.29 20.84 1.28
CA ARG A 45 8.36 19.74 1.38
C ARG A 45 7.74 19.48 0.00
N LYS A 46 7.75 18.24 -0.47
CA LYS A 46 7.10 17.86 -1.72
C LYS A 46 5.58 17.90 -1.51
N THR A 47 4.90 18.71 -2.29
CA THR A 47 3.44 18.74 -2.28
C THR A 47 2.89 17.58 -3.10
N ARG A 48 2.02 16.80 -2.53
CA ARG A 48 1.33 15.71 -3.21
C ARG A 48 0.19 16.28 -4.06
N LEU A 49 0.39 16.30 -5.36
CA LEU A 49 -0.59 16.84 -6.31
C LEU A 49 -1.73 15.85 -6.56
N GLU A 50 -2.91 16.35 -6.85
CA GLU A 50 -4.09 15.52 -7.14
C GLU A 50 -3.88 14.62 -8.38
N THR A 51 -3.11 15.07 -9.34
CA THR A 51 -2.70 14.27 -10.50
C THR A 51 -1.81 13.09 -10.13
N MET A 52 -0.92 13.26 -9.15
CA MET A 52 -0.09 12.16 -8.62
C MET A 52 -0.96 11.11 -7.92
N LEU A 53 -1.92 11.56 -7.12
CA LEU A 53 -2.89 10.68 -6.46
C LEU A 53 -3.77 9.92 -7.46
N MET A 54 -4.16 10.58 -8.55
CA MET A 54 -4.91 9.94 -9.64
C MET A 54 -4.09 8.81 -10.28
N ILE A 55 -2.86 9.07 -10.66
CA ILE A 55 -1.97 8.05 -11.25
C ILE A 55 -1.73 6.91 -10.26
N GLU A 56 -1.47 7.22 -9.00
CA GLU A 56 -1.29 6.22 -7.94
C GLU A 56 -2.50 5.26 -7.83
N GLU A 57 -3.73 5.79 -7.81
CA GLU A 57 -4.92 4.94 -7.72
C GLU A 57 -5.08 4.03 -8.94
N PHE A 58 -4.76 4.49 -10.16
CA PHE A 58 -4.77 3.63 -11.33
C PHE A 58 -3.64 2.59 -11.32
N MET A 59 -2.46 2.93 -10.80
CA MET A 59 -1.38 1.96 -10.60
C MET A 59 -1.78 0.88 -9.58
N LEU A 60 -2.40 1.27 -8.47
CA LEU A 60 -2.92 0.35 -7.45
C LEU A 60 -4.02 -0.55 -8.03
N LEU A 61 -4.93 0.03 -8.84
CA LEU A 61 -5.95 -0.74 -9.54
C LEU A 61 -5.33 -1.80 -10.45
N ALA A 62 -4.41 -1.42 -11.34
CA ALA A 62 -3.75 -2.36 -12.25
C ALA A 62 -3.02 -3.48 -11.50
N ASN A 63 -2.27 -3.13 -10.47
CA ASN A 63 -1.56 -4.09 -9.62
C ASN A 63 -2.52 -5.11 -8.97
N ARG A 64 -3.65 -4.63 -8.45
CA ARG A 64 -4.67 -5.47 -7.82
C ARG A 64 -5.36 -6.36 -8.84
N GLU A 65 -5.82 -5.79 -9.96
CA GLU A 65 -6.58 -6.53 -10.97
C GLU A 65 -5.76 -7.66 -11.61
N VAL A 66 -4.47 -7.42 -11.87
CA VAL A 66 -3.57 -8.49 -12.37
C VAL A 66 -3.43 -9.61 -11.34
N ALA A 67 -3.21 -9.29 -10.07
CA ALA A 67 -3.13 -10.30 -9.01
C ALA A 67 -4.43 -11.07 -8.85
N THR A 68 -5.57 -10.40 -8.90
CA THR A 68 -6.91 -11.01 -8.83
C THR A 68 -7.13 -11.93 -10.02
N TYR A 69 -6.86 -11.46 -11.25
CA TYR A 69 -7.06 -12.24 -12.47
C TYR A 69 -6.30 -13.56 -12.44
N ILE A 70 -5.00 -13.53 -12.13
CA ILE A 70 -4.19 -14.76 -12.07
C ILE A 70 -4.67 -15.69 -10.95
N THR A 71 -5.06 -15.14 -9.80
CA THR A 71 -5.57 -15.95 -8.69
C THR A 71 -6.89 -16.63 -9.05
N GLU A 72 -7.81 -15.91 -9.67
CA GLU A 72 -9.09 -16.49 -10.14
C GLU A 72 -8.89 -17.53 -11.26
N LEU A 73 -7.91 -17.30 -12.12
CA LEU A 73 -7.52 -18.29 -13.13
C LEU A 73 -6.97 -19.57 -12.46
N ALA A 74 -6.08 -19.42 -11.48
CA ALA A 74 -5.53 -20.56 -10.73
C ALA A 74 -6.61 -21.39 -10.02
N LYS A 75 -7.63 -20.75 -9.47
CA LYS A 75 -8.78 -21.44 -8.86
C LYS A 75 -9.60 -22.26 -9.87
N LYS A 76 -9.66 -21.83 -11.14
CA LYS A 76 -10.39 -22.53 -12.20
C LYS A 76 -9.65 -23.75 -12.75
N VAL A 77 -8.34 -23.79 -12.63
CA VAL A 77 -7.48 -24.86 -13.18
C VAL A 77 -6.46 -25.31 -12.11
N PRO A 78 -6.92 -25.82 -10.96
CA PRO A 78 -6.06 -26.13 -9.82
C PRO A 78 -5.02 -27.20 -10.15
N GLU A 79 -5.32 -28.09 -11.09
CA GLU A 79 -4.42 -29.15 -11.55
C GLU A 79 -3.15 -28.62 -12.25
N LYS A 80 -3.17 -27.37 -12.71
CA LYS A 80 -2.01 -26.75 -13.39
C LYS A 80 -1.02 -26.08 -12.43
N ASN A 81 -1.34 -26.00 -11.11
CA ASN A 81 -0.46 -25.42 -10.09
C ASN A 81 0.17 -24.08 -10.51
N LEU A 82 -0.66 -23.16 -11.02
CA LEU A 82 -0.18 -21.89 -11.54
C LEU A 82 0.58 -21.08 -10.49
N VAL A 83 1.81 -20.73 -10.79
CA VAL A 83 2.67 -19.93 -9.91
C VAL A 83 2.48 -18.44 -10.24
N PHE A 84 2.33 -17.62 -9.20
CA PHE A 84 2.33 -16.17 -9.33
C PHE A 84 3.11 -15.50 -8.19
N LEU A 85 3.59 -14.28 -8.42
CA LEU A 85 4.36 -13.52 -7.44
C LEU A 85 3.51 -12.39 -6.87
N TYR A 86 3.12 -12.55 -5.60
CA TYR A 86 2.36 -11.54 -4.86
C TYR A 86 3.29 -10.58 -4.10
N ARG A 87 2.85 -9.36 -3.90
CA ARG A 87 3.42 -8.44 -2.92
C ARG A 87 2.54 -8.51 -1.68
N ILE A 88 2.98 -9.25 -0.67
CA ILE A 88 2.24 -9.48 0.56
C ILE A 88 2.69 -8.55 1.67
N HIS A 89 1.76 -8.21 2.56
CA HIS A 89 2.03 -7.43 3.76
C HIS A 89 1.21 -8.01 4.91
N ASP A 90 1.91 -8.66 5.82
CA ASP A 90 1.29 -9.31 6.96
C ASP A 90 0.77 -8.31 7.99
N GLU A 91 -0.09 -8.75 8.87
CA GLU A 91 -0.51 -7.98 10.03
C GLU A 91 0.67 -7.69 10.97
N PRO A 92 0.63 -6.57 11.71
CA PRO A 92 1.62 -6.32 12.77
C PRO A 92 1.61 -7.46 13.78
N LYS A 93 2.79 -7.80 14.31
CA LYS A 93 2.87 -8.75 15.43
C LYS A 93 2.11 -8.22 16.65
N GLU A 94 1.55 -9.12 17.44
CA GLU A 94 0.70 -8.75 18.58
C GLU A 94 1.44 -7.89 19.61
N ASP A 95 2.69 -8.23 19.92
CA ASP A 95 3.56 -7.43 20.80
C ASP A 95 3.72 -6.00 20.29
N ARG A 96 4.00 -5.83 18.99
CA ARG A 96 4.20 -4.54 18.35
C ARG A 96 2.95 -3.66 18.36
N ILE A 97 1.78 -4.27 18.11
CA ILE A 97 0.53 -3.51 18.12
C ILE A 97 0.11 -3.12 19.56
N GLN A 98 0.45 -3.94 20.57
CA GLN A 98 0.23 -3.63 21.97
C GLN A 98 1.17 -2.51 22.47
N GLU A 99 2.44 -2.55 22.08
CA GLU A 99 3.39 -1.46 22.33
C GLU A 99 2.88 -0.14 21.76
N LEU A 100 2.43 -0.16 20.48
CA LEU A 100 1.83 1.02 19.84
C LEU A 100 0.60 1.50 20.61
N ALA A 101 -0.29 0.59 21.01
CA ALA A 101 -1.51 0.93 21.74
C ALA A 101 -1.20 1.61 23.09
N THR A 102 -0.22 1.09 23.81
CA THR A 102 0.22 1.66 25.10
C THR A 102 0.81 3.06 24.88
N PHE A 103 1.69 3.22 23.90
CA PHE A 103 2.31 4.49 23.55
C PHE A 103 1.26 5.55 23.15
N VAL A 104 0.34 5.21 22.25
CA VAL A 104 -0.68 6.12 21.74
C VAL A 104 -1.65 6.57 22.84
N ARG A 105 -2.02 5.67 23.76
CA ARG A 105 -2.87 5.99 24.91
C ARG A 105 -2.14 6.90 25.92
N ALA A 106 -0.83 6.71 26.13
CA ALA A 106 -0.04 7.56 27.00
C ALA A 106 0.03 9.02 26.49
N ILE A 107 -0.12 9.24 25.19
CA ILE A 107 -0.19 10.57 24.57
C ILE A 107 -1.64 11.13 24.56
N GLY A 108 -2.61 10.37 25.04
CA GLY A 108 -4.01 10.82 25.16
C GLY A 108 -4.93 10.48 23.99
N TYR A 109 -4.51 9.60 23.08
CA TYR A 109 -5.37 9.16 21.98
C TYR A 109 -6.04 7.82 22.26
N GLU A 110 -7.29 7.69 21.83
CA GLU A 110 -7.98 6.39 21.86
C GLU A 110 -7.51 5.51 20.70
N PHE A 111 -7.03 4.32 21.02
CA PHE A 111 -6.61 3.34 20.02
C PHE A 111 -7.06 1.93 20.41
N GLY A 112 -7.85 1.29 19.55
CA GLY A 112 -8.31 -0.07 19.74
C GLY A 112 -9.18 -0.26 21.00
N LYS A 113 -10.05 0.72 21.35
CA LYS A 113 -10.92 0.65 22.52
C LYS A 113 -11.72 -0.65 22.55
N ASN A 114 -11.64 -1.36 23.67
CA ASN A 114 -12.33 -2.65 23.90
C ASN A 114 -11.96 -3.78 22.94
N LYS A 115 -10.85 -3.69 22.20
CA LYS A 115 -10.36 -4.76 21.33
C LYS A 115 -9.08 -5.38 21.89
N LYS A 116 -9.05 -6.69 21.91
CA LYS A 116 -7.81 -7.43 22.21
C LYS A 116 -6.69 -7.07 21.21
N ARG A 117 -7.06 -6.91 19.94
CA ARG A 117 -6.12 -6.58 18.86
C ARG A 117 -6.72 -5.50 17.95
N PRO A 118 -6.15 -4.29 17.92
CA PRO A 118 -6.51 -3.27 16.95
C PRO A 118 -6.19 -3.74 15.53
N GLY A 119 -7.12 -3.52 14.60
CA GLY A 119 -6.98 -3.91 13.19
C GLY A 119 -6.63 -2.72 12.29
N VAL A 120 -6.56 -2.98 10.99
CA VAL A 120 -6.21 -1.97 9.95
C VAL A 120 -7.11 -0.73 10.02
N LYS A 121 -8.41 -0.89 10.28
CA LYS A 121 -9.35 0.23 10.40
C LYS A 121 -9.09 1.11 11.63
N ASP A 122 -8.62 0.51 12.73
CA ASP A 122 -8.27 1.27 13.93
C ASP A 122 -7.02 2.13 13.69
N ILE A 123 -6.05 1.58 12.94
CA ILE A 123 -4.84 2.30 12.53
C ILE A 123 -5.19 3.43 11.57
N ALA A 124 -6.01 3.16 10.54
CA ALA A 124 -6.46 4.18 9.59
C ALA A 124 -7.21 5.33 10.29
N LYS A 125 -8.07 5.00 11.27
CA LYS A 125 -8.76 6.00 12.09
C LYS A 125 -7.77 6.81 12.92
N LEU A 126 -6.84 6.18 13.63
CA LEU A 126 -5.80 6.87 14.41
C LEU A 126 -5.05 7.87 13.55
N LEU A 127 -4.56 7.45 12.36
CA LEU A 127 -3.79 8.31 11.47
C LEU A 127 -4.60 9.51 10.94
N LYS A 128 -5.91 9.34 10.78
CA LYS A 128 -6.83 10.42 10.45
C LYS A 128 -7.05 11.37 11.63
N ASP A 129 -7.21 10.83 12.83
CA ASP A 129 -7.50 11.61 14.04
C ASP A 129 -6.31 12.49 14.47
N ILE A 130 -5.08 12.15 14.07
CA ILE A 130 -3.86 12.92 14.36
C ILE A 130 -3.47 13.91 13.25
N GLU A 131 -4.16 13.91 12.12
CA GLU A 131 -3.83 14.77 10.97
C GLU A 131 -3.83 16.25 11.37
N GLY A 132 -2.74 16.96 11.08
CA GLY A 132 -2.53 18.36 11.42
C GLY A 132 -2.21 18.65 12.89
N LYS A 133 -2.07 17.65 13.76
CA LYS A 133 -1.74 17.82 15.17
C LYS A 133 -0.22 17.79 15.42
N PRO A 134 0.27 18.39 16.50
CA PRO A 134 1.71 18.41 16.83
C PRO A 134 2.34 17.01 16.91
N GLU A 135 1.59 16.03 17.39
CA GLU A 135 2.03 14.65 17.60
C GLU A 135 1.98 13.79 16.34
N GLU A 136 1.45 14.32 15.22
CA GLU A 136 1.24 13.58 13.97
C GLU A 136 2.49 12.82 13.52
N HIS A 137 3.63 13.50 13.43
CA HIS A 137 4.87 12.88 12.97
C HIS A 137 5.33 11.75 13.89
N LEU A 138 5.24 11.94 15.19
CA LEU A 138 5.64 10.98 16.21
C LEU A 138 4.79 9.70 16.12
N ILE A 139 3.45 9.85 16.09
CA ILE A 139 2.52 8.72 16.04
C ILE A 139 2.60 8.00 14.68
N ARG A 140 2.73 8.73 13.55
CA ARG A 140 2.96 8.12 12.24
C ARG A 140 4.23 7.27 12.21
N THR A 141 5.32 7.77 12.77
CA THR A 141 6.60 7.05 12.84
C THR A 141 6.48 5.80 13.71
N ALA A 142 5.87 5.91 14.89
CA ALA A 142 5.63 4.78 15.78
C ALA A 142 4.74 3.70 15.11
N THR A 143 3.67 4.13 14.44
CA THR A 143 2.78 3.25 13.68
C THR A 143 3.54 2.52 12.58
N LEU A 144 4.34 3.23 11.77
CA LEU A 144 5.13 2.62 10.70
C LEU A 144 6.11 1.57 11.23
N ARG A 145 6.77 1.85 12.36
CA ARG A 145 7.70 0.92 13.01
C ARG A 145 7.03 -0.32 13.61
N SER A 146 5.75 -0.24 13.93
CA SER A 146 4.97 -1.39 14.41
C SER A 146 4.52 -2.32 13.29
N MET A 147 4.54 -1.86 12.02
CA MET A 147 4.11 -2.65 10.87
C MET A 147 5.11 -3.75 10.50
N ALA A 148 4.60 -4.85 9.96
CA ALA A 148 5.41 -5.84 9.26
C ALA A 148 6.03 -5.20 8.00
N LYS A 149 7.09 -5.81 7.46
CA LYS A 149 7.62 -5.42 6.15
C LYS A 149 6.88 -6.16 5.06
N ALA A 150 6.47 -5.45 4.02
CA ALA A 150 5.94 -6.09 2.83
C ALA A 150 7.07 -6.86 2.12
N ILE A 151 6.78 -8.06 1.65
CA ILE A 151 7.73 -8.94 0.93
C ILE A 151 7.08 -9.50 -0.34
N TYR A 152 7.88 -10.12 -1.20
CA TYR A 152 7.38 -10.92 -2.32
C TYR A 152 7.25 -12.38 -1.90
N SER A 153 6.17 -13.03 -2.32
CA SER A 153 5.89 -14.42 -2.02
C SER A 153 5.00 -15.05 -3.10
N THR A 154 5.15 -16.33 -3.32
CA THR A 154 4.21 -17.12 -4.13
C THR A 154 2.95 -17.52 -3.35
N LYS A 155 3.00 -17.43 -2.02
CA LYS A 155 1.84 -17.66 -1.14
C LYS A 155 1.17 -16.33 -0.83
N ASN A 156 -0.09 -16.17 -1.24
CA ASN A 156 -0.86 -14.99 -0.92
C ASN A 156 -1.39 -15.02 0.51
N ILE A 157 -1.17 -13.94 1.24
CA ILE A 157 -1.79 -13.69 2.57
C ILE A 157 -2.48 -12.32 2.60
N GLY A 158 -2.61 -11.66 1.43
CA GLY A 158 -3.13 -10.31 1.32
C GLY A 158 -2.11 -9.21 1.59
N HIS A 159 -2.55 -7.98 1.52
CA HIS A 159 -1.73 -6.81 1.79
C HIS A 159 -2.39 -5.92 2.85
N PHE A 160 -2.04 -6.12 4.11
CA PHE A 160 -2.66 -5.46 5.27
C PHE A 160 -2.76 -3.94 5.12
N GLY A 161 -1.65 -3.25 4.83
CA GLY A 161 -1.63 -1.79 4.76
C GLY A 161 -2.46 -1.19 3.62
N LEU A 162 -2.71 -1.94 2.54
CA LEU A 162 -3.56 -1.51 1.42
C LEU A 162 -5.01 -2.01 1.55
N ALA A 163 -5.29 -2.89 2.52
CA ALA A 163 -6.57 -3.58 2.67
C ALA A 163 -6.98 -4.35 1.40
N PHE A 164 -6.00 -4.97 0.70
CA PHE A 164 -6.24 -5.77 -0.49
C PHE A 164 -6.08 -7.26 -0.19
N GLU A 165 -7.00 -8.06 -0.71
CA GLU A 165 -6.94 -9.52 -0.64
C GLU A 165 -5.86 -10.08 -1.58
N TYR A 166 -5.74 -9.52 -2.78
CA TYR A 166 -4.72 -9.86 -3.78
C TYR A 166 -3.99 -8.63 -4.22
N TYR A 167 -2.66 -8.69 -4.21
CA TYR A 167 -1.85 -7.57 -4.66
C TYR A 167 -0.50 -8.05 -5.20
N THR A 168 -0.05 -7.42 -6.26
CA THR A 168 1.29 -7.59 -6.83
C THR A 168 1.86 -6.25 -7.24
N HIS A 169 3.12 -6.22 -7.59
CA HIS A 169 3.70 -5.11 -8.34
C HIS A 169 3.73 -5.45 -9.82
N PHE A 170 3.14 -4.59 -10.66
CA PHE A 170 3.01 -4.79 -12.10
C PHE A 170 3.37 -3.54 -12.90
N THR A 171 3.17 -2.35 -12.35
CA THR A 171 3.17 -1.08 -13.07
C THR A 171 4.54 -0.43 -13.27
N SER A 172 5.65 -1.04 -12.81
CA SER A 172 7.00 -0.47 -12.93
C SER A 172 8.07 -1.46 -13.37
N PRO A 173 7.90 -2.18 -14.51
CA PRO A 173 8.83 -3.27 -14.92
C PRO A 173 10.23 -2.77 -15.29
N ILE A 174 10.39 -1.49 -15.63
CA ILE A 174 11.72 -0.91 -15.98
C ILE A 174 12.66 -0.88 -14.77
N ARG A 175 12.12 -0.67 -13.56
CA ARG A 175 12.91 -0.47 -12.33
C ARG A 175 12.70 -1.54 -11.27
N ARG A 176 11.74 -2.45 -11.45
CA ARG A 176 11.46 -3.53 -10.50
C ARG A 176 11.39 -4.87 -11.21
N TYR A 177 12.32 -5.75 -10.92
CA TYR A 177 12.36 -7.10 -11.50
C TYR A 177 11.09 -7.93 -11.23
N PRO A 178 10.47 -7.88 -10.03
CA PRO A 178 9.22 -8.59 -9.77
C PRO A 178 8.06 -8.16 -10.69
N ASP A 179 7.98 -6.88 -11.07
CA ASP A 179 6.98 -6.40 -12.05
C ASP A 179 7.21 -7.06 -13.42
N MET A 180 8.47 -7.15 -13.85
CA MET A 180 8.80 -7.83 -15.11
C MET A 180 8.44 -9.33 -15.06
N LEU A 181 8.65 -10.00 -13.94
CA LEU A 181 8.21 -11.39 -13.75
C LEU A 181 6.68 -11.50 -13.83
N ALA A 182 5.95 -10.59 -13.20
CA ALA A 182 4.48 -10.57 -13.27
C ALA A 182 4.00 -10.40 -14.73
N HIS A 183 4.63 -9.52 -15.51
CA HIS A 183 4.34 -9.39 -16.96
C HIS A 183 4.59 -10.67 -17.74
N ARG A 184 5.73 -11.34 -17.51
CA ARG A 184 6.07 -12.60 -18.20
C ARG A 184 5.09 -13.71 -17.85
N ILE A 185 4.74 -13.86 -16.58
CA ILE A 185 3.78 -14.86 -16.12
C ILE A 185 2.41 -14.58 -16.74
N LEU A 186 1.93 -13.34 -16.69
CA LEU A 186 0.65 -12.95 -17.28
C LEU A 186 0.62 -13.23 -18.79
N ALA A 187 1.65 -12.82 -19.55
CA ALA A 187 1.73 -13.07 -20.99
C ALA A 187 1.69 -14.57 -21.29
N SER A 188 2.47 -15.37 -20.57
CA SER A 188 2.49 -16.83 -20.72
C SER A 188 1.11 -17.47 -20.48
N HIS A 189 0.36 -16.98 -19.51
CA HIS A 189 -1.02 -17.44 -19.28
C HIS A 189 -1.97 -17.04 -20.39
N LEU A 190 -1.85 -15.81 -20.92
CA LEU A 190 -2.68 -15.32 -22.02
C LEU A 190 -2.38 -16.08 -23.34
N ASP A 191 -1.12 -16.48 -23.56
CA ASP A 191 -0.69 -17.28 -24.71
C ASP A 191 -1.02 -18.78 -24.56
N GLY A 192 -1.73 -19.18 -23.51
CA GLY A 192 -2.11 -20.58 -23.27
C GLY A 192 -0.93 -21.49 -22.85
N LYS A 193 0.22 -20.93 -22.47
CA LYS A 193 1.43 -21.62 -22.01
C LYS A 193 1.72 -21.27 -20.55
N PRO A 194 0.86 -21.64 -19.60
CA PRO A 194 1.00 -21.22 -18.22
C PRO A 194 2.30 -21.71 -17.59
N ILE A 195 2.90 -20.87 -16.76
CA ILE A 195 4.04 -21.22 -15.91
C ILE A 195 3.51 -21.93 -14.66
N THR A 196 4.01 -23.11 -14.40
CA THR A 196 3.65 -23.99 -13.27
C THR A 196 4.81 -24.17 -12.30
#